data_420612e2d537ea786b34aa9be17992aa
#
_entry.id   420612e2d537ea786b34aa9be17992aa
#
_cell.length_a   1.000
_cell.length_b   1.000
_cell.length_c   1.000
_cell.angle_alpha   90.00
_cell.angle_beta   90.00
_cell.angle_gamma   90.00
#
_symmetry.space_group_name_H-M   'P 1'
#
loop_
_entity.id
_entity.type
_entity.pdbx_description
1 polymer ?
#
loop_
_entity_poly.entity_id
_entity_poly.type
_entity_poly.pdbx_seq_one_letter_code
_entity_poly.pdbx_strand_id
1 'polypeptide(L)'
;MPINKKKIDNLFYIFLLTHLFIWTLVPSVTNHNLPLDTIEALAWGSDLDWGFNKHPPMKAFLVEFVYQIFGSNDWAYYLLSQLCVVFSLFIIWKLSKEFFENNTFSLLSILLLEGIYFYNYTTPEFNVYIAELPFWSLSIFFCWKSLKKNQYKDWILFGCFTAFGVLSHYLFFYLLLSLSLLFLYLLIKNKLNFKLFVSLIPFTLILLPHILWLVNNDYITINYALHRTGGAEKIVLDHFSNPLIFAFKQTGILIPFFLMFSFLIKKFKANINFKDDKILFLVVINCLPLLLIFLTSMIMGVKIRTMW
;
A
#
# COMPACT_ATOMS: atom_id res chain seq x y z
N MET A 1 23.85 26.50 4.07
CA MET A 1 23.70 26.61 2.59
C MET A 1 22.58 25.71 2.15
N PRO A 2 21.58 26.15 1.36
CA PRO A 2 20.59 25.26 0.79
C PRO A 2 21.29 24.28 -0.16
N ILE A 3 21.12 22.98 0.07
CA ILE A 3 21.67 21.95 -0.80
C ILE A 3 21.02 22.11 -2.18
N ASN A 4 21.81 22.08 -3.24
CA ASN A 4 21.34 22.25 -4.61
C ASN A 4 20.27 21.18 -4.91
N LYS A 5 19.12 21.60 -5.45
CA LYS A 5 17.98 20.72 -5.80
C LYS A 5 18.41 19.49 -6.62
N LYS A 6 19.28 19.69 -7.61
CA LYS A 6 19.82 18.60 -8.46
C LYS A 6 20.63 17.58 -7.64
N LYS A 7 21.38 18.05 -6.62
CA LYS A 7 22.14 17.15 -5.74
C LYS A 7 21.21 16.26 -4.90
N ILE A 8 20.10 16.80 -4.41
CA ILE A 8 19.11 16.04 -3.63
C ILE A 8 18.40 15.01 -4.51
N ASP A 9 18.01 15.40 -5.73
CA ASP A 9 17.40 14.47 -6.69
C ASP A 9 18.38 13.32 -7.03
N ASN A 10 19.67 13.62 -7.23
CA ASN A 10 20.69 12.59 -7.46
C ASN A 10 20.85 11.66 -6.25
N LEU A 11 20.87 12.17 -5.02
CA LEU A 11 20.93 11.35 -3.80
C LEU A 11 19.72 10.42 -3.69
N PHE A 12 18.54 10.91 -4.03
CA PHE A 12 17.34 10.08 -4.07
C PHE A 12 17.47 8.93 -5.08
N TYR A 13 17.93 9.18 -6.31
CA TYR A 13 18.11 8.11 -7.29
C TYR A 13 19.21 7.11 -6.90
N ILE A 14 20.31 7.59 -6.31
CA ILE A 14 21.36 6.70 -5.77
C ILE A 14 20.75 5.82 -4.67
N PHE A 15 19.97 6.37 -3.75
CA PHE A 15 19.28 5.61 -2.72
C PHE A 15 18.38 4.53 -3.32
N LEU A 16 17.51 4.87 -4.31
CA LEU A 16 16.64 3.90 -4.96
C LEU A 16 17.38 2.76 -5.63
N LEU A 17 18.47 3.07 -6.37
CA LEU A 17 19.29 2.07 -7.04
C LEU A 17 20.04 1.18 -6.04
N THR A 18 20.55 1.76 -4.95
CA THR A 18 21.21 1.01 -3.88
C THR A 18 20.22 0.06 -3.19
N HIS A 19 19.04 0.55 -2.87
CA HIS A 19 17.96 -0.25 -2.27
C HIS A 19 17.58 -1.42 -3.20
N LEU A 20 17.29 -1.13 -4.47
CA LEU A 20 16.96 -2.14 -5.48
C LEU A 20 18.06 -3.22 -5.56
N PHE A 21 19.31 -2.79 -5.65
CA PHE A 21 20.45 -3.70 -5.82
C PHE A 21 20.68 -4.58 -4.58
N ILE A 22 20.72 -3.99 -3.38
CA ILE A 22 20.97 -4.73 -2.13
C ILE A 22 19.87 -5.75 -1.87
N TRP A 23 18.60 -5.32 -1.89
CA TRP A 23 17.47 -6.17 -1.55
C TRP A 23 17.08 -7.17 -2.65
N THR A 24 17.65 -7.03 -3.86
CA THR A 24 17.61 -8.08 -4.89
C THR A 24 18.78 -9.05 -4.73
N LEU A 25 20.02 -8.53 -4.64
CA LEU A 25 21.22 -9.35 -4.65
C LEU A 25 21.35 -10.21 -3.40
N VAL A 26 21.18 -9.62 -2.21
CA VAL A 26 21.39 -10.33 -0.94
C VAL A 26 20.53 -11.60 -0.88
N PRO A 27 19.18 -11.53 -0.99
CA PRO A 27 18.36 -12.75 -0.93
C PRO A 27 18.66 -13.71 -2.08
N SER A 28 19.06 -13.22 -3.27
CA SER A 28 19.41 -14.08 -4.41
C SER A 28 20.63 -14.94 -4.17
N VAL A 29 21.57 -14.50 -3.31
CA VAL A 29 22.81 -15.26 -3.01
C VAL A 29 22.77 -15.99 -1.67
N THR A 30 21.86 -15.61 -0.75
CA THR A 30 21.78 -16.20 0.60
C THR A 30 20.66 -17.22 0.74
N ASN A 31 19.58 -17.09 -0.01
CA ASN A 31 18.44 -18.00 0.08
C ASN A 31 18.62 -19.18 -0.87
N HIS A 32 18.28 -20.36 -0.41
CA HIS A 32 18.32 -21.59 -1.23
C HIS A 32 17.00 -21.86 -1.96
N ASN A 33 15.91 -21.23 -1.54
CA ASN A 33 14.57 -21.38 -2.13
C ASN A 33 13.84 -20.05 -2.10
N LEU A 34 12.89 -19.88 -3.01
CA LEU A 34 11.94 -18.77 -2.96
C LEU A 34 11.05 -18.85 -1.70
N PRO A 35 10.62 -17.71 -1.15
CA PRO A 35 9.63 -17.67 -0.08
C PRO A 35 8.30 -18.30 -0.49
N LEU A 36 7.57 -18.84 0.50
CA LEU A 36 6.35 -19.61 0.28
C LEU A 36 5.27 -18.86 -0.51
N ASP A 37 5.02 -17.61 -0.18
CA ASP A 37 4.00 -16.80 -0.86
C ASP A 37 4.36 -16.52 -2.33
N THR A 38 5.66 -16.50 -2.67
CA THR A 38 6.15 -16.36 -4.04
C THR A 38 5.94 -17.67 -4.82
N ILE A 39 6.25 -18.83 -4.21
CA ILE A 39 6.02 -20.15 -4.81
C ILE A 39 4.51 -20.36 -5.06
N GLU A 40 3.67 -20.01 -4.10
CA GLU A 40 2.22 -20.05 -4.25
C GLU A 40 1.74 -19.17 -5.42
N ALA A 41 2.33 -17.98 -5.57
CA ALA A 41 1.99 -17.09 -6.68
C ALA A 41 2.39 -17.66 -8.05
N LEU A 42 3.52 -18.37 -8.13
CA LEU A 42 3.95 -19.09 -9.32
C LEU A 42 2.96 -20.20 -9.69
N ALA A 43 2.53 -21.00 -8.71
CA ALA A 43 1.53 -22.04 -8.93
C ALA A 43 0.19 -21.48 -9.42
N TRP A 44 -0.23 -20.33 -8.91
CA TRP A 44 -1.46 -19.67 -9.39
C TRP A 44 -1.28 -18.99 -10.74
N GLY A 45 -0.08 -18.46 -11.01
CA GLY A 45 0.24 -17.78 -12.27
C GLY A 45 0.08 -18.70 -13.48
N SER A 46 0.38 -20.01 -13.34
CA SER A 46 0.21 -20.99 -14.41
C SER A 46 -1.24 -21.14 -14.90
N ASP A 47 -2.23 -20.86 -14.04
CA ASP A 47 -3.64 -20.97 -14.40
C ASP A 47 -4.24 -19.66 -14.94
N LEU A 48 -3.62 -18.51 -14.65
CA LEU A 48 -4.05 -17.15 -15.07
C LEU A 48 -5.54 -16.88 -14.87
N ASP A 49 -6.10 -17.35 -13.76
CA ASP A 49 -7.51 -17.13 -13.45
C ASP A 49 -7.76 -15.74 -12.81
N TRP A 50 -9.00 -15.28 -12.87
CA TRP A 50 -9.40 -13.97 -12.34
C TRP A 50 -9.57 -13.93 -10.81
N GLY A 51 -9.19 -14.97 -10.11
CA GLY A 51 -9.17 -15.06 -8.66
C GLY A 51 -8.69 -16.42 -8.18
N PHE A 52 -8.34 -16.50 -6.92
CA PHE A 52 -7.84 -17.71 -6.28
C PHE A 52 -8.51 -17.87 -4.91
N ASN A 53 -8.40 -19.07 -4.33
CA ASN A 53 -9.06 -19.39 -3.07
C ASN A 53 -8.71 -18.44 -1.92
N LYS A 54 -7.49 -17.86 -1.90
CA LYS A 54 -7.00 -17.00 -0.81
C LYS A 54 -6.98 -15.52 -1.15
N HIS A 55 -6.72 -15.17 -2.43
CA HIS A 55 -6.40 -13.79 -2.83
C HIS A 55 -6.94 -13.45 -4.22
N PRO A 56 -7.14 -12.15 -4.50
CA PRO A 56 -7.37 -11.65 -5.86
C PRO A 56 -6.17 -11.92 -6.78
N PRO A 57 -6.32 -11.74 -8.13
CA PRO A 57 -5.41 -12.32 -9.12
C PRO A 57 -4.07 -11.58 -9.31
N MET A 58 -3.94 -10.32 -8.91
CA MET A 58 -2.82 -9.44 -9.32
C MET A 58 -1.45 -10.01 -8.94
N LYS A 59 -1.31 -10.64 -7.75
CA LYS A 59 -0.07 -11.26 -7.31
C LYS A 59 0.38 -12.35 -8.31
N ALA A 60 -0.55 -13.19 -8.73
CA ALA A 60 -0.30 -14.27 -9.70
C ALA A 60 0.03 -13.72 -11.09
N PHE A 61 -0.70 -12.71 -11.57
CA PHE A 61 -0.44 -12.07 -12.87
C PHE A 61 0.94 -11.42 -12.96
N LEU A 62 1.38 -10.75 -11.89
CA LEU A 62 2.71 -10.12 -11.87
C LEU A 62 3.83 -11.16 -11.87
N VAL A 63 3.66 -12.26 -11.13
CA VAL A 63 4.64 -13.35 -11.09
C VAL A 63 4.69 -14.08 -12.42
N GLU A 64 3.54 -14.39 -13.02
CA GLU A 64 3.49 -15.04 -14.34
C GLU A 64 4.12 -14.17 -15.42
N PHE A 65 3.88 -12.86 -15.42
CA PHE A 65 4.55 -11.94 -16.34
C PHE A 65 6.09 -12.04 -16.24
N VAL A 66 6.62 -12.12 -15.01
CA VAL A 66 8.06 -12.28 -14.79
C VAL A 66 8.54 -13.67 -15.22
N TYR A 67 7.74 -14.72 -14.96
CA TYR A 67 8.05 -16.08 -15.39
C TYR A 67 8.17 -16.21 -16.90
N GLN A 68 7.28 -15.58 -17.66
CA GLN A 68 7.34 -15.59 -19.14
C GLN A 68 8.60 -14.92 -19.70
N ILE A 69 9.25 -14.03 -18.95
CA ILE A 69 10.47 -13.33 -19.37
C ILE A 69 11.74 -14.05 -18.89
N PHE A 70 11.75 -14.47 -17.62
CA PHE A 70 12.96 -14.93 -16.92
C PHE A 70 12.89 -16.41 -16.51
N GLY A 71 11.76 -17.09 -16.72
CA GLY A 71 11.57 -18.47 -16.30
C GLY A 71 11.65 -18.66 -14.77
N SER A 72 12.20 -19.81 -14.35
CA SER A 72 12.31 -20.22 -12.95
C SER A 72 13.52 -19.64 -12.19
N ASN A 73 14.11 -18.54 -12.66
CA ASN A 73 15.26 -17.94 -12.01
C ASN A 73 14.84 -17.16 -10.74
N ASP A 74 15.25 -17.60 -9.57
CA ASP A 74 14.84 -17.05 -8.26
C ASP A 74 15.11 -15.55 -8.12
N TRP A 75 16.26 -15.06 -8.63
CA TRP A 75 16.61 -13.65 -8.57
C TRP A 75 15.57 -12.72 -9.22
N ALA A 76 14.87 -13.21 -10.25
CA ALA A 76 13.88 -12.42 -10.97
C ALA A 76 12.67 -12.07 -10.10
N TYR A 77 12.28 -12.94 -9.16
CA TYR A 77 11.18 -12.71 -8.24
C TYR A 77 11.56 -11.78 -7.08
N TYR A 78 12.82 -11.84 -6.64
CA TYR A 78 13.36 -10.82 -5.74
C TYR A 78 13.42 -9.45 -6.43
N LEU A 79 13.83 -9.41 -7.70
CA LEU A 79 13.82 -8.18 -8.49
C LEU A 79 12.39 -7.62 -8.65
N LEU A 80 11.41 -8.48 -9.00
CA LEU A 80 9.99 -8.08 -9.09
C LEU A 80 9.53 -7.41 -7.79
N SER A 81 9.81 -8.04 -6.66
CA SER A 81 9.47 -7.51 -5.35
C SER A 81 10.07 -6.13 -5.13
N GLN A 82 11.37 -5.99 -5.39
CA GLN A 82 12.07 -4.72 -5.20
C GLN A 82 11.64 -3.64 -6.21
N LEU A 83 11.26 -4.01 -7.43
CA LEU A 83 10.68 -3.06 -8.38
C LEU A 83 9.36 -2.47 -7.86
N CYS A 84 8.50 -3.28 -7.23
CA CYS A 84 7.28 -2.79 -6.60
C CYS A 84 7.57 -1.79 -5.47
N VAL A 85 8.55 -2.10 -4.61
CA VAL A 85 8.95 -1.23 -3.49
C VAL A 85 9.53 0.08 -4.00
N VAL A 86 10.55 0.00 -4.86
CA VAL A 86 11.27 1.18 -5.38
C VAL A 86 10.35 2.08 -6.21
N PHE A 87 9.45 1.49 -7.00
CA PHE A 87 8.45 2.25 -7.73
C PHE A 87 7.51 3.00 -6.78
N SER A 88 7.07 2.35 -5.70
CA SER A 88 6.23 2.99 -4.69
C SER A 88 6.96 4.13 -3.99
N LEU A 89 8.21 3.93 -3.57
CA LEU A 89 9.05 4.99 -3.00
C LEU A 89 9.22 6.16 -3.97
N PHE A 90 9.37 5.89 -5.28
CA PHE A 90 9.43 6.93 -6.31
C PHE A 90 8.13 7.74 -6.42
N ILE A 91 6.97 7.09 -6.36
CA ILE A 91 5.67 7.79 -6.37
C ILE A 91 5.48 8.62 -5.10
N ILE A 92 5.85 8.09 -3.93
CA ILE A 92 5.79 8.83 -2.66
C ILE A 92 6.79 10.01 -2.66
N TRP A 93 7.96 9.85 -3.27
CA TRP A 93 8.86 10.97 -3.52
C TRP A 93 8.21 12.09 -4.35
N LYS A 94 7.51 11.74 -5.43
CA LYS A 94 6.76 12.72 -6.23
C LYS A 94 5.65 13.38 -5.42
N LEU A 95 4.93 12.59 -4.62
CA LEU A 95 3.87 13.11 -3.75
C LEU A 95 4.43 14.06 -2.68
N SER A 96 5.53 13.69 -2.03
CA SER A 96 6.13 14.50 -0.96
C SER A 96 6.56 15.90 -1.45
N LYS A 97 6.97 16.04 -2.72
CA LYS A 97 7.27 17.33 -3.35
C LYS A 97 6.05 18.26 -3.52
N GLU A 98 4.84 17.72 -3.45
CA GLU A 98 3.60 18.52 -3.43
C GLU A 98 3.32 19.12 -2.05
N PHE A 99 3.91 18.53 -0.99
CA PHE A 99 3.72 18.93 0.41
C PHE A 99 4.87 19.79 0.94
N PHE A 100 6.10 19.49 0.50
CA PHE A 100 7.29 20.20 0.95
C PHE A 100 7.86 21.11 -0.15
N GLU A 101 8.13 22.37 0.18
CA GLU A 101 8.83 23.30 -0.72
C GLU A 101 10.31 22.94 -0.87
N ASN A 102 10.91 22.40 0.19
CA ASN A 102 12.32 22.01 0.21
C ASN A 102 12.47 20.50 -0.05
N ASN A 103 13.12 20.15 -1.17
CA ASN A 103 13.38 18.76 -1.57
C ASN A 103 14.15 17.94 -0.51
N THR A 104 14.88 18.59 0.41
CA THR A 104 15.55 17.90 1.52
C THR A 104 14.54 17.21 2.42
N PHE A 105 13.40 17.84 2.72
CA PHE A 105 12.36 17.21 3.54
C PHE A 105 11.66 16.07 2.80
N SER A 106 11.51 16.21 1.48
CA SER A 106 11.02 15.11 0.66
C SER A 106 11.98 13.91 0.69
N LEU A 107 13.30 14.14 0.62
CA LEU A 107 14.28 13.06 0.73
C LEU A 107 14.26 12.44 2.14
N LEU A 108 14.23 13.24 3.18
CA LEU A 108 14.18 12.76 4.56
C LEU A 108 12.92 11.93 4.83
N SER A 109 11.77 12.33 4.27
CA SER A 109 10.52 11.56 4.44
C SER A 109 10.61 10.16 3.82
N ILE A 110 11.32 10.01 2.69
CA ILE A 110 11.55 8.69 2.07
C ILE A 110 12.56 7.87 2.88
N LEU A 111 13.67 8.49 3.31
CA LEU A 111 14.69 7.79 4.12
C LEU A 111 14.15 7.32 5.46
N LEU A 112 13.18 8.03 6.04
CA LEU A 112 12.51 7.59 7.27
C LEU A 112 11.71 6.29 7.09
N LEU A 113 11.26 5.96 5.88
CA LEU A 113 10.57 4.70 5.61
C LEU A 113 11.49 3.49 5.80
N GLU A 114 12.81 3.66 5.68
CA GLU A 114 13.78 2.59 6.01
C GLU A 114 13.75 2.19 7.49
N GLY A 115 13.21 3.03 8.36
CA GLY A 115 12.92 2.67 9.75
C GLY A 115 11.73 1.71 9.91
N ILE A 116 11.04 1.38 8.83
CA ILE A 116 9.91 0.45 8.83
C ILE A 116 10.32 -0.80 8.04
N TYR A 117 10.54 -1.92 8.74
CA TYR A 117 11.09 -3.14 8.14
C TYR A 117 10.21 -3.73 7.01
N PHE A 118 8.97 -3.31 6.86
CA PHE A 118 8.09 -3.68 5.75
C PHE A 118 8.47 -3.04 4.41
N TYR A 119 9.38 -2.08 4.38
CA TYR A 119 9.91 -1.50 3.13
C TYR A 119 11.28 -2.07 2.74
N ASN A 120 11.88 -2.92 3.60
CA ASN A 120 13.20 -3.50 3.37
C ASN A 120 13.27 -4.98 3.75
N TYR A 121 13.38 -5.32 5.02
CA TYR A 121 13.72 -6.67 5.48
C TYR A 121 12.73 -7.76 5.05
N THR A 122 11.43 -7.48 5.00
CA THR A 122 10.40 -8.46 4.61
C THR A 122 10.10 -8.45 3.12
N THR A 123 10.61 -7.47 2.39
CA THR A 123 10.29 -7.28 0.97
C THR A 123 10.89 -8.30 -0.01
N PRO A 124 11.91 -9.11 0.33
CA PRO A 124 12.30 -10.22 -0.54
C PRO A 124 11.18 -11.24 -0.80
N GLU A 125 10.24 -11.40 0.13
CA GLU A 125 9.08 -12.24 -0.11
C GLU A 125 8.03 -11.50 -0.95
N PHE A 126 7.90 -11.86 -2.23
CA PHE A 126 6.84 -11.30 -3.07
C PHE A 126 5.49 -11.87 -2.66
N ASN A 127 4.67 -11.05 -2.04
CA ASN A 127 3.34 -11.38 -1.54
C ASN A 127 2.32 -10.31 -1.93
N VAL A 128 1.07 -10.47 -1.48
CA VAL A 128 -0.03 -9.55 -1.81
C VAL A 128 0.22 -8.11 -1.33
N TYR A 129 0.91 -7.93 -0.21
CA TYR A 129 1.22 -6.60 0.31
C TYR A 129 2.24 -5.87 -0.57
N ILE A 130 3.25 -6.60 -1.07
CA ILE A 130 4.24 -6.03 -2.00
C ILE A 130 3.61 -5.73 -3.36
N ALA A 131 2.75 -6.63 -3.86
CA ALA A 131 2.01 -6.41 -5.11
C ALA A 131 1.06 -5.20 -5.02
N GLU A 132 0.54 -4.90 -3.83
CA GLU A 132 -0.36 -3.78 -3.56
C GLU A 132 0.35 -2.42 -3.51
N LEU A 133 1.61 -2.36 -3.04
CA LEU A 133 2.36 -1.11 -2.80
C LEU A 133 2.34 -0.11 -3.97
N PRO A 134 2.63 -0.52 -5.24
CA PRO A 134 2.55 0.37 -6.39
C PRO A 134 1.18 1.02 -6.55
N PHE A 135 0.13 0.24 -6.39
CA PHE A 135 -1.23 0.69 -6.60
C PHE A 135 -1.73 1.54 -5.44
N TRP A 136 -1.30 1.25 -4.21
CA TRP A 136 -1.55 2.09 -3.04
C TRP A 136 -0.95 3.49 -3.23
N SER A 137 0.33 3.56 -3.58
CA SER A 137 1.04 4.82 -3.79
C SER A 137 0.47 5.63 -4.97
N LEU A 138 0.16 4.97 -6.10
CA LEU A 138 -0.46 5.61 -7.27
C LEU A 138 -1.87 6.11 -6.97
N SER A 139 -2.67 5.34 -6.22
CA SER A 139 -4.02 5.77 -5.84
C SER A 139 -4.00 7.02 -4.99
N ILE A 140 -3.12 7.07 -3.99
CA ILE A 140 -2.95 8.27 -3.17
C ILE A 140 -2.44 9.46 -4.01
N PHE A 141 -1.48 9.23 -4.88
CA PHE A 141 -0.91 10.27 -5.72
C PHE A 141 -1.94 10.86 -6.69
N PHE A 142 -2.71 10.01 -7.39
CA PHE A 142 -3.74 10.49 -8.31
C PHE A 142 -4.97 11.03 -7.58
N CYS A 143 -5.31 10.52 -6.41
CA CYS A 143 -6.31 11.13 -5.54
C CYS A 143 -5.94 12.58 -5.21
N TRP A 144 -4.71 12.82 -4.72
CA TRP A 144 -4.23 14.17 -4.43
C TRP A 144 -4.24 15.07 -5.67
N LYS A 145 -3.75 14.59 -6.81
CA LYS A 145 -3.79 15.35 -8.08
C LYS A 145 -5.22 15.67 -8.51
N SER A 146 -6.14 14.73 -8.38
CA SER A 146 -7.55 14.92 -8.72
C SER A 146 -8.20 15.99 -7.86
N LEU A 147 -7.93 15.97 -6.55
CA LEU A 147 -8.41 17.00 -5.62
C LEU A 147 -7.82 18.36 -5.93
N LYS A 148 -6.55 18.44 -6.30
CA LYS A 148 -5.86 19.71 -6.57
C LYS A 148 -6.17 20.29 -7.95
N LYS A 149 -6.17 19.44 -9.00
CA LYS A 149 -6.28 19.90 -10.40
C LYS A 149 -7.67 19.73 -11.00
N ASN A 150 -8.47 18.84 -10.43
CA ASN A 150 -9.83 18.48 -10.84
C ASN A 150 -9.98 18.14 -12.34
N GLN A 151 -8.98 17.41 -12.89
CA GLN A 151 -8.95 16.97 -14.28
C GLN A 151 -9.55 15.58 -14.42
N TYR A 152 -10.33 15.32 -15.47
CA TYR A 152 -10.91 14.00 -15.77
C TYR A 152 -9.85 12.89 -15.86
N LYS A 153 -8.69 13.18 -16.48
CA LYS A 153 -7.59 12.23 -16.60
C LYS A 153 -7.11 11.73 -15.25
N ASP A 154 -6.95 12.63 -14.26
CA ASP A 154 -6.45 12.26 -12.94
C ASP A 154 -7.51 11.40 -12.21
N TRP A 155 -8.80 11.69 -12.35
CA TRP A 155 -9.89 10.86 -11.81
C TRP A 155 -9.97 9.47 -12.47
N ILE A 156 -9.78 9.38 -13.78
CA ILE A 156 -9.72 8.09 -14.50
C ILE A 156 -8.56 7.26 -13.99
N LEU A 157 -7.36 7.83 -13.87
CA LEU A 157 -6.18 7.13 -13.38
C LEU A 157 -6.34 6.72 -11.91
N PHE A 158 -6.97 7.56 -11.09
CA PHE A 158 -7.34 7.19 -9.72
C PHE A 158 -8.23 5.93 -9.70
N GLY A 159 -9.28 5.90 -10.53
CA GLY A 159 -10.16 4.74 -10.65
C GLY A 159 -9.44 3.47 -11.13
N CYS A 160 -8.55 3.59 -12.13
CA CYS A 160 -7.74 2.45 -12.59
C CYS A 160 -6.86 1.88 -11.47
N PHE A 161 -6.09 2.74 -10.81
CA PHE A 161 -5.13 2.26 -9.79
C PHE A 161 -5.80 1.76 -8.53
N THR A 162 -6.94 2.31 -8.15
CA THR A 162 -7.72 1.77 -7.04
C THR A 162 -8.30 0.40 -7.36
N ALA A 163 -8.72 0.15 -8.61
CA ALA A 163 -9.16 -1.18 -9.04
C ALA A 163 -8.02 -2.20 -8.99
N PHE A 164 -6.83 -1.85 -9.49
CA PHE A 164 -5.66 -2.73 -9.40
C PHE A 164 -5.22 -2.97 -7.94
N GLY A 165 -5.39 -1.99 -7.07
CA GLY A 165 -5.16 -2.17 -5.63
C GLY A 165 -6.09 -3.22 -5.03
N VAL A 166 -7.39 -3.17 -5.33
CA VAL A 166 -8.36 -4.18 -4.89
C VAL A 166 -8.04 -5.57 -5.47
N LEU A 167 -7.63 -5.63 -6.76
CA LEU A 167 -7.18 -6.88 -7.39
C LEU A 167 -5.88 -7.43 -6.81
N SER A 168 -5.11 -6.61 -6.09
CA SER A 168 -3.91 -7.07 -5.36
C SER A 168 -4.26 -7.62 -3.99
N HIS A 169 -5.08 -6.92 -3.21
CA HIS A 169 -5.44 -7.33 -1.86
C HIS A 169 -6.73 -6.66 -1.35
N TYR A 170 -7.61 -7.41 -0.70
CA TYR A 170 -8.88 -6.85 -0.21
C TYR A 170 -8.73 -5.84 0.94
N LEU A 171 -7.61 -5.84 1.66
CA LEU A 171 -7.37 -4.82 2.68
C LEU A 171 -7.28 -3.40 2.08
N PHE A 172 -7.07 -3.29 0.77
CA PHE A 172 -7.16 -2.03 0.03
C PHE A 172 -8.51 -1.32 0.22
N PHE A 173 -9.57 -2.06 0.55
CA PHE A 173 -10.88 -1.47 0.87
C PHE A 173 -10.84 -0.51 2.07
N TYR A 174 -9.91 -0.67 3.01
CA TYR A 174 -9.75 0.28 4.11
C TYR A 174 -9.25 1.65 3.63
N LEU A 175 -8.36 1.67 2.63
CA LEU A 175 -7.96 2.92 1.97
C LEU A 175 -9.14 3.53 1.20
N LEU A 176 -9.85 2.72 0.40
CA LEU A 176 -11.01 3.19 -0.36
C LEU A 176 -12.09 3.77 0.55
N LEU A 177 -12.40 3.11 1.65
CA LEU A 177 -13.38 3.61 2.63
C LEU A 177 -12.91 4.94 3.24
N SER A 178 -11.62 5.03 3.58
CA SER A 178 -11.03 6.27 4.12
C SER A 178 -11.12 7.42 3.12
N LEU A 179 -10.81 7.18 1.85
CA LEU A 179 -10.92 8.18 0.78
C LEU A 179 -12.39 8.52 0.50
N SER A 180 -13.30 7.55 0.55
CA SER A 180 -14.74 7.79 0.37
C SER A 180 -15.31 8.70 1.46
N LEU A 181 -14.90 8.51 2.72
CA LEU A 181 -15.24 9.39 3.82
C LEU A 181 -14.69 10.81 3.63
N LEU A 182 -13.45 10.93 3.14
CA LEU A 182 -12.88 12.23 2.76
C LEU A 182 -13.69 12.90 1.65
N PHE A 183 -14.05 12.16 0.59
CA PHE A 183 -14.84 12.70 -0.51
C PHE A 183 -16.22 13.14 -0.06
N LEU A 184 -16.88 12.35 0.79
CA LEU A 184 -18.16 12.72 1.38
C LEU A 184 -18.04 14.03 2.18
N TYR A 185 -17.03 14.15 3.04
CA TYR A 185 -16.75 15.37 3.78
C TYR A 185 -16.53 16.59 2.85
N LEU A 186 -15.73 16.43 1.81
CA LEU A 186 -15.44 17.50 0.84
C LEU A 186 -16.67 17.88 -0.01
N LEU A 187 -17.55 16.93 -0.34
CA LEU A 187 -18.82 17.19 -1.03
C LEU A 187 -19.77 18.00 -0.14
N ILE A 188 -19.93 17.62 1.13
CA ILE A 188 -20.75 18.35 2.11
C ILE A 188 -20.23 19.78 2.30
N LYS A 189 -18.92 19.99 2.23
CA LYS A 189 -18.28 21.32 2.32
C LYS A 189 -18.28 22.09 0.99
N ASN A 190 -18.87 21.57 -0.07
CA ASN A 190 -18.84 22.14 -1.42
C ASN A 190 -17.41 22.39 -1.97
N LYS A 191 -16.41 21.60 -1.50
CA LYS A 191 -15.02 21.66 -1.98
C LYS A 191 -14.70 20.67 -3.08
N LEU A 192 -15.63 19.77 -3.41
CA LEU A 192 -15.49 18.73 -4.42
C LEU A 192 -16.71 18.73 -5.34
N ASN A 193 -16.53 18.39 -6.60
CA ASN A 193 -17.61 18.29 -7.58
C ASN A 193 -17.83 16.84 -8.04
N PHE A 194 -18.87 16.62 -8.84
CA PHE A 194 -19.28 15.30 -9.33
C PHE A 194 -18.30 14.64 -10.32
N LYS A 195 -17.19 15.30 -10.73
CA LYS A 195 -16.16 14.67 -11.57
C LYS A 195 -15.53 13.43 -10.93
N LEU A 196 -15.55 13.35 -9.60
CA LEU A 196 -15.07 12.17 -8.87
C LEU A 196 -15.75 10.87 -9.37
N PHE A 197 -17.03 10.92 -9.76
CA PHE A 197 -17.78 9.73 -10.20
C PHE A 197 -17.27 9.16 -11.53
N VAL A 198 -16.49 9.93 -12.30
CA VAL A 198 -15.83 9.41 -13.51
C VAL A 198 -14.82 8.30 -13.15
N SER A 199 -14.25 8.32 -11.95
CA SER A 199 -13.35 7.26 -11.47
C SER A 199 -14.04 5.90 -11.34
N LEU A 200 -15.35 5.87 -11.12
CA LEU A 200 -16.10 4.63 -10.98
C LEU A 200 -16.16 3.82 -12.28
N ILE A 201 -16.08 4.48 -13.46
CA ILE A 201 -16.14 3.81 -14.75
C ILE A 201 -14.96 2.85 -14.91
N PRO A 202 -13.68 3.28 -14.91
CA PRO A 202 -12.56 2.36 -15.03
C PRO A 202 -12.46 1.42 -13.81
N PHE A 203 -12.80 1.87 -12.61
CA PHE A 203 -12.82 1.04 -11.42
C PHE A 203 -13.73 -0.19 -11.61
N THR A 204 -14.98 0.03 -12.03
CA THR A 204 -15.93 -1.07 -12.24
C THR A 204 -15.53 -1.96 -13.40
N LEU A 205 -15.10 -1.38 -14.54
CA LEU A 205 -14.72 -2.15 -15.72
C LEU A 205 -13.52 -3.08 -15.45
N ILE A 206 -12.51 -2.62 -14.69
CA ILE A 206 -11.33 -3.42 -14.36
C ILE A 206 -11.67 -4.51 -13.35
N LEU A 207 -12.57 -4.26 -12.39
CA LEU A 207 -12.97 -5.25 -11.39
C LEU A 207 -13.98 -6.27 -11.92
N LEU A 208 -14.70 -5.94 -12.99
CA LEU A 208 -15.80 -6.77 -13.49
C LEU A 208 -15.42 -8.23 -13.73
N PRO A 209 -14.30 -8.58 -14.37
CA PRO A 209 -13.90 -9.98 -14.56
C PRO A 209 -13.72 -10.73 -13.24
N HIS A 210 -13.10 -10.10 -12.25
CA HIS A 210 -12.92 -10.68 -10.91
C HIS A 210 -14.26 -10.86 -10.17
N ILE A 211 -15.17 -9.88 -10.28
CA ILE A 211 -16.50 -9.98 -9.68
C ILE A 211 -17.29 -11.14 -10.29
N LEU A 212 -17.26 -11.30 -11.62
CA LEU A 212 -17.90 -12.41 -12.30
C LEU A 212 -17.27 -13.75 -11.88
N TRP A 213 -15.95 -13.80 -11.76
CA TRP A 213 -15.25 -14.99 -11.27
C TRP A 213 -15.67 -15.33 -9.83
N LEU A 214 -15.78 -14.36 -8.93
CA LEU A 214 -16.24 -14.56 -7.54
C LEU A 214 -17.65 -15.17 -7.49
N VAL A 215 -18.57 -14.67 -8.31
CA VAL A 215 -19.94 -15.20 -8.37
C VAL A 215 -19.93 -16.63 -8.86
N ASN A 216 -19.14 -16.96 -9.88
CA ASN A 216 -19.06 -18.32 -10.45
C ASN A 216 -18.30 -19.32 -9.54
N ASN A 217 -17.55 -18.84 -8.56
CA ASN A 217 -16.77 -19.65 -7.62
C ASN A 217 -17.26 -19.52 -6.17
N ASP A 218 -18.57 -19.30 -5.96
CA ASP A 218 -19.22 -19.27 -4.64
C ASP A 218 -18.53 -18.34 -3.63
N TYR A 219 -17.96 -17.23 -4.10
CA TYR A 219 -17.23 -16.24 -3.28
C TYR A 219 -16.09 -16.84 -2.44
N ILE A 220 -15.43 -17.89 -2.92
CA ILE A 220 -14.45 -18.70 -2.18
C ILE A 220 -13.36 -17.83 -1.52
N THR A 221 -12.85 -16.80 -2.20
CA THR A 221 -11.82 -15.90 -1.66
C THR A 221 -12.33 -15.10 -0.46
N ILE A 222 -13.58 -14.62 -0.54
CA ILE A 222 -14.22 -13.87 0.55
C ILE A 222 -14.49 -14.80 1.73
N ASN A 223 -15.04 -15.99 1.46
CA ASN A 223 -15.29 -17.01 2.47
C ASN A 223 -14.01 -17.42 3.19
N TYR A 224 -12.89 -17.60 2.45
CA TYR A 224 -11.59 -17.89 3.05
C TYR A 224 -11.13 -16.75 3.98
N ALA A 225 -11.26 -15.50 3.56
CA ALA A 225 -10.89 -14.34 4.38
C ALA A 225 -11.71 -14.27 5.68
N LEU A 226 -13.03 -14.52 5.59
CA LEU A 226 -13.94 -14.57 6.73
C LEU A 226 -13.60 -15.71 7.69
N HIS A 227 -13.35 -16.91 7.17
CA HIS A 227 -12.95 -18.06 7.98
C HIS A 227 -11.60 -17.83 8.68
N ARG A 228 -10.64 -17.29 7.98
CA ARG A 228 -9.30 -17.02 8.54
C ARG A 228 -9.31 -15.98 9.65
N THR A 229 -10.22 -15.02 9.59
CA THR A 229 -10.36 -13.97 10.61
C THR A 229 -11.38 -14.33 11.69
N GLY A 230 -12.36 -15.19 11.37
CA GLY A 230 -13.54 -15.44 12.19
C GLY A 230 -13.72 -16.84 12.76
N GLY A 231 -12.80 -17.78 12.53
CA GLY A 231 -13.01 -19.23 12.67
C GLY A 231 -13.10 -19.82 14.07
N ALA A 232 -13.02 -19.07 15.16
CA ALA A 232 -13.27 -19.56 16.52
C ALA A 232 -14.47 -18.84 17.14
N GLU A 233 -15.18 -19.51 18.05
CA GLU A 233 -16.16 -18.87 18.91
C GLU A 233 -15.47 -17.73 19.65
N LYS A 234 -16.06 -16.53 19.55
CA LYS A 234 -15.48 -15.32 20.10
C LYS A 234 -16.04 -15.05 21.48
N ILE A 235 -15.14 -14.82 22.41
CA ILE A 235 -15.51 -14.37 23.75
C ILE A 235 -15.49 -12.84 23.80
N VAL A 236 -16.22 -12.25 24.74
CA VAL A 236 -16.30 -10.80 24.94
C VAL A 236 -14.91 -10.16 25.03
N LEU A 237 -13.94 -10.89 25.62
CA LEU A 237 -12.56 -10.41 25.78
C LEU A 237 -11.87 -10.18 24.42
N ASP A 238 -12.19 -10.96 23.38
CA ASP A 238 -11.57 -10.83 22.04
C ASP A 238 -11.85 -9.48 21.39
N HIS A 239 -13.03 -8.88 21.67
CA HIS A 239 -13.41 -7.56 21.20
C HIS A 239 -12.54 -6.42 21.77
N PHE A 240 -11.81 -6.67 22.84
CA PHE A 240 -10.89 -5.70 23.46
C PHE A 240 -9.43 -6.11 23.28
N SER A 241 -9.09 -7.40 23.49
CA SER A 241 -7.71 -7.86 23.43
C SER A 241 -7.13 -7.80 22.00
N ASN A 242 -7.89 -8.24 21.00
CA ASN A 242 -7.40 -8.29 19.61
C ASN A 242 -7.09 -6.89 19.03
N PRO A 243 -7.96 -5.86 19.15
CA PRO A 243 -7.61 -4.51 18.69
C PRO A 243 -6.46 -3.89 19.48
N LEU A 244 -6.35 -4.14 20.79
CA LEU A 244 -5.22 -3.66 21.57
C LEU A 244 -3.90 -4.32 21.14
N ILE A 245 -3.90 -5.64 20.92
CA ILE A 245 -2.73 -6.36 20.39
C ILE A 245 -2.34 -5.78 19.02
N PHE A 246 -3.30 -5.50 18.15
CA PHE A 246 -3.04 -4.85 16.86
C PHE A 246 -2.36 -3.49 17.06
N ALA A 247 -2.92 -2.61 17.90
CA ALA A 247 -2.38 -1.28 18.15
C ALA A 247 -0.96 -1.33 18.74
N PHE A 248 -0.70 -2.22 19.72
CA PHE A 248 0.64 -2.40 20.30
C PHE A 248 1.66 -2.88 19.26
N LYS A 249 1.28 -3.83 18.40
CA LYS A 249 2.16 -4.31 17.33
C LYS A 249 2.46 -3.22 16.31
N GLN A 250 1.46 -2.43 15.87
CA GLN A 250 1.68 -1.30 14.98
C GLN A 250 2.64 -0.27 15.60
N THR A 251 2.46 0.06 16.87
CA THR A 251 3.38 0.95 17.58
C THR A 251 4.79 0.37 17.63
N GLY A 252 4.92 -0.93 17.93
CA GLY A 252 6.20 -1.63 17.96
C GLY A 252 6.96 -1.60 16.63
N ILE A 253 6.25 -1.81 15.53
CA ILE A 253 6.80 -1.74 14.16
C ILE A 253 7.35 -0.34 13.85
N LEU A 254 6.73 0.71 14.38
CA LEU A 254 7.11 2.09 14.14
C LEU A 254 8.21 2.60 15.09
N ILE A 255 8.69 1.81 16.07
CA ILE A 255 9.75 2.26 17.01
C ILE A 255 11.00 2.74 16.27
N PRO A 256 11.59 2.01 15.29
CA PRO A 256 12.79 2.50 14.59
C PRO A 256 12.52 3.79 13.81
N PHE A 257 11.35 3.89 13.17
CA PHE A 257 10.92 5.13 12.50
C PHE A 257 10.85 6.30 13.49
N PHE A 258 10.22 6.14 14.66
CA PHE A 258 10.13 7.21 15.66
C PHE A 258 11.50 7.57 16.25
N LEU A 259 12.40 6.60 16.42
CA LEU A 259 13.78 6.86 16.84
C LEU A 259 14.49 7.74 15.79
N MET A 260 14.45 7.38 14.51
CA MET A 260 15.02 8.19 13.43
C MET A 260 14.39 9.58 13.38
N PHE A 261 13.06 9.66 13.49
CA PHE A 261 12.33 10.93 13.46
C PHE A 261 12.65 11.83 14.66
N SER A 262 12.91 11.27 15.87
CA SER A 262 13.23 12.01 17.07
C SER A 262 14.50 12.88 16.93
N PHE A 263 15.48 12.41 16.15
CA PHE A 263 16.68 13.19 15.84
C PHE A 263 16.38 14.42 14.96
N LEU A 264 15.31 14.35 14.16
CA LEU A 264 14.89 15.43 13.27
C LEU A 264 14.02 16.45 14.00
N ILE A 265 13.10 16.03 14.89
CA ILE A 265 12.17 16.92 15.62
C ILE A 265 12.91 17.98 16.43
N LYS A 266 14.04 17.65 17.04
CA LYS A 266 14.84 18.62 17.84
C LYS A 266 15.20 19.89 17.06
N LYS A 267 15.20 19.84 15.74
CA LYS A 267 15.54 20.96 14.84
C LYS A 267 14.32 21.67 14.25
N PHE A 268 13.11 21.14 14.40
CA PHE A 268 11.93 21.65 13.74
C PHE A 268 10.82 21.97 14.75
N LYS A 269 10.27 23.18 14.66
CA LYS A 269 9.02 23.55 15.33
C LYS A 269 7.86 23.13 14.40
N ALA A 270 7.19 22.03 14.71
CA ALA A 270 6.00 21.61 14.00
C ALA A 270 4.80 22.46 14.44
N ASN A 271 4.17 23.15 13.51
CA ASN A 271 2.87 23.79 13.73
C ASN A 271 1.82 23.03 12.93
N ILE A 272 1.02 22.19 13.60
CA ILE A 272 0.01 21.34 12.97
C ILE A 272 -1.30 22.12 12.92
N ASN A 273 -1.72 22.50 11.71
CA ASN A 273 -3.00 23.15 11.47
C ASN A 273 -3.97 22.18 10.77
N PHE A 274 -4.89 21.57 11.52
CA PHE A 274 -5.89 20.63 10.98
C PHE A 274 -6.91 21.27 10.01
N LYS A 275 -6.91 22.59 9.85
CA LYS A 275 -7.71 23.27 8.83
C LYS A 275 -7.03 23.30 7.46
N ASP A 276 -5.74 22.93 7.39
CA ASP A 276 -5.02 22.78 6.13
C ASP A 276 -5.44 21.49 5.43
N ASP A 277 -5.94 21.63 4.20
CA ASP A 277 -6.39 20.49 3.37
C ASP A 277 -5.26 19.47 3.12
N LYS A 278 -3.98 19.89 3.13
CA LYS A 278 -2.82 19.00 3.03
C LYS A 278 -2.70 18.10 4.27
N ILE A 279 -2.83 18.68 5.46
CA ILE A 279 -2.75 17.94 6.73
C ILE A 279 -3.95 17.01 6.86
N LEU A 280 -5.15 17.49 6.53
CA LEU A 280 -6.34 16.66 6.52
C LEU A 280 -6.17 15.44 5.61
N PHE A 281 -5.68 15.64 4.39
CA PHE A 281 -5.41 14.55 3.44
C PHE A 281 -4.42 13.53 4.02
N LEU A 282 -3.28 13.99 4.56
CA LEU A 282 -2.27 13.11 5.15
C LEU A 282 -2.79 12.32 6.36
N VAL A 283 -3.59 12.95 7.23
CA VAL A 283 -4.21 12.26 8.37
C VAL A 283 -5.18 11.20 7.89
N VAL A 284 -6.00 11.51 6.90
CA VAL A 284 -6.98 10.55 6.36
C VAL A 284 -6.28 9.32 5.76
N ILE A 285 -5.28 9.51 4.92
CA ILE A 285 -4.63 8.37 4.22
C ILE A 285 -3.75 7.51 5.14
N ASN A 286 -3.25 8.04 6.26
CA ASN A 286 -2.36 7.31 7.16
C ASN A 286 -3.07 6.81 8.43
N CYS A 287 -3.93 7.62 9.03
CA CYS A 287 -4.54 7.27 10.33
C CYS A 287 -5.90 6.58 10.17
N LEU A 288 -6.70 6.98 9.19
CA LEU A 288 -8.06 6.48 9.08
C LEU A 288 -8.13 5.00 8.68
N PRO A 289 -7.32 4.47 7.75
CA PRO A 289 -7.29 3.03 7.47
C PRO A 289 -6.95 2.21 8.71
N LEU A 290 -5.94 2.63 9.49
CA LEU A 290 -5.57 1.95 10.74
C LEU A 290 -6.69 1.99 11.79
N LEU A 291 -7.36 3.13 11.91
CA LEU A 291 -8.52 3.27 12.80
C LEU A 291 -9.66 2.35 12.37
N LEU A 292 -9.96 2.28 11.07
CA LEU A 292 -11.01 1.41 10.55
C LEU A 292 -10.69 -0.07 10.79
N ILE A 293 -9.44 -0.48 10.61
CA ILE A 293 -8.97 -1.84 10.93
C ILE A 293 -9.14 -2.11 12.43
N PHE A 294 -8.72 -1.18 13.28
CA PHE A 294 -8.89 -1.30 14.73
C PHE A 294 -10.36 -1.45 15.12
N LEU A 295 -11.25 -0.62 14.54
CA LEU A 295 -12.71 -0.69 14.78
C LEU A 295 -13.29 -2.01 14.26
N THR A 296 -12.86 -2.50 13.10
CA THR A 296 -13.28 -3.81 12.59
C THR A 296 -12.90 -4.93 13.56
N SER A 297 -11.66 -4.91 14.06
CA SER A 297 -11.19 -5.87 15.07
C SER A 297 -12.02 -5.79 16.34
N MET A 298 -12.35 -4.58 16.81
CA MET A 298 -13.16 -4.36 18.00
C MET A 298 -14.61 -4.84 17.83
N ILE A 299 -15.24 -4.49 16.70
CA ILE A 299 -16.66 -4.83 16.45
C ILE A 299 -16.83 -6.33 16.21
N MET A 300 -15.92 -6.94 15.46
CA MET A 300 -16.02 -8.34 15.06
C MET A 300 -15.28 -9.31 16.00
N GLY A 301 -14.51 -8.83 16.98
CA GLY A 301 -13.67 -9.65 17.84
C GLY A 301 -12.57 -10.41 17.08
N VAL A 302 -12.18 -9.96 15.88
CA VAL A 302 -11.28 -10.68 15.00
C VAL A 302 -9.83 -10.29 15.25
N LYS A 303 -8.94 -11.31 15.15
CA LYS A 303 -7.49 -11.07 15.20
C LYS A 303 -6.99 -10.66 13.82
N ILE A 304 -6.65 -9.40 13.66
CA ILE A 304 -6.05 -8.90 12.43
C ILE A 304 -4.56 -9.18 12.44
N ARG A 305 -4.05 -9.79 11.37
CA ARG A 305 -2.62 -9.98 11.20
C ARG A 305 -1.96 -8.64 10.91
N THR A 306 -0.88 -8.38 11.62
CA THR A 306 -0.16 -7.10 11.59
C THR A 306 0.89 -7.12 10.51
N MET A 307 0.51 -6.82 9.28
CA MET A 307 1.44 -6.57 8.18
C MET A 307 1.03 -5.29 7.46
N TRP A 308 1.03 -4.18 8.20
CA TRP A 308 0.77 -2.82 7.69
C TRP A 308 1.91 -1.91 8.02
#